data_47cf5043ed7ad6773a5369c575494592
#
_entry.id   47cf5043ed7ad6773a5369c575494592
#
_cell.length_a   1.000
_cell.length_b   1.000
_cell.length_c   1.000
_cell.angle_alpha   90.00
_cell.angle_beta   90.00
_cell.angle_gamma   90.00
#
_symmetry.space_group_name_H-M   'P 1'
#
loop_
_entity.id
_entity.type
_entity.pdbx_description
1 polymer ?
#
loop_
_entity_poly.entity_id
_entity_poly.type
_entity_poly.pdbx_seq_one_letter_code
_entity_poly.pdbx_strand_id
1 'polypeptide(L)'
;MKLFSLGLILLFAVSALAATSKNVSYKSGDDTVQSVLYTPEGKGPFPGIVVIHEWFGLDDWTKEQASKLSDLGYVALAIDLYRGKVATTPDEAHELMRGVPEDRAKRDLHAAVEFLKTQSNVKTDRIGSIGWCMGGGYSLDVALQEPTLTADVINYGHLATDSDSLKKINASILGIFGGQDRGIPVDDVKKFEQSLKQMGKKVDIVIYPDAGHRFENSNNKDGYRADDAADAWKRTVKFLADTLGK
;
A
#
# COMPACT_ATOMS: atom_id res chain seq x y z
N MET A 1 -11.28 39.50 54.33
CA MET A 1 -10.93 39.70 52.91
C MET A 1 -10.28 38.42 52.41
N LYS A 2 -11.00 37.59 51.65
CA LYS A 2 -10.47 36.36 51.03
C LYS A 2 -10.21 36.69 49.56
N LEU A 3 -8.93 36.68 49.14
CA LEU A 3 -8.54 36.79 47.73
C LEU A 3 -8.78 35.46 47.08
N PHE A 4 -9.68 35.42 46.08
CA PHE A 4 -9.81 34.32 45.13
C PHE A 4 -8.81 34.55 44.00
N SER A 5 -7.79 33.67 43.92
CA SER A 5 -6.86 33.63 42.80
C SER A 5 -7.52 32.86 41.64
N LEU A 6 -7.86 33.56 40.57
CA LEU A 6 -8.44 32.98 39.35
C LEU A 6 -7.25 32.42 38.49
N GLY A 7 -7.04 31.12 38.53
CA GLY A 7 -6.06 30.46 37.70
C GLY A 7 -6.57 30.39 36.24
N LEU A 8 -5.87 31.11 35.36
CA LEU A 8 -6.12 31.07 33.89
C LEU A 8 -5.53 29.77 33.34
N ILE A 9 -6.41 28.81 33.02
CA ILE A 9 -5.99 27.60 32.31
C ILE A 9 -5.91 27.92 30.80
N LEU A 10 -4.68 28.09 30.30
CA LEU A 10 -4.41 28.17 28.86
C LEU A 10 -4.61 26.75 28.26
N LEU A 11 -5.74 26.54 27.60
CA LEU A 11 -5.90 25.40 26.70
C LEU A 11 -5.06 25.68 25.42
N PHE A 12 -3.92 25.01 25.30
CA PHE A 12 -3.24 24.90 24.01
C PHE A 12 -4.07 23.95 23.12
N ALA A 13 -4.79 24.51 22.17
CA ALA A 13 -5.35 23.74 21.07
C ALA A 13 -4.15 23.29 20.22
N VAL A 14 -3.77 22.03 20.36
CA VAL A 14 -2.90 21.36 19.40
C VAL A 14 -3.76 21.17 18.14
N SER A 15 -3.64 22.08 17.19
CA SER A 15 -4.15 21.83 15.82
C SER A 15 -3.37 20.63 15.30
N ALA A 16 -4.04 19.47 15.22
CA ALA A 16 -3.54 18.37 14.43
C ALA A 16 -3.57 18.87 12.97
N LEU A 17 -2.44 19.26 12.47
CA LEU A 17 -2.30 19.57 11.06
C LEU A 17 -2.42 18.23 10.30
N ALA A 18 -3.22 18.18 9.26
CA ALA A 18 -3.42 16.98 8.46
C ALA A 18 -2.34 16.87 7.38
N ALA A 19 -2.00 15.65 6.99
CA ALA A 19 -1.11 15.40 5.86
C ALA A 19 -1.56 16.20 4.63
N THR A 20 -0.61 16.73 3.88
CA THR A 20 -0.92 17.47 2.64
C THR A 20 -0.94 16.53 1.44
N SER A 21 -1.89 16.73 0.53
CA SER A 21 -1.93 15.98 -0.73
C SER A 21 -1.79 16.89 -1.94
N LYS A 22 -1.14 16.39 -3.00
CA LYS A 22 -1.06 17.08 -4.29
C LYS A 22 -1.11 16.07 -5.44
N ASN A 23 -1.75 16.47 -6.54
CA ASN A 23 -1.63 15.74 -7.79
C ASN A 23 -0.21 15.92 -8.35
N VAL A 24 0.38 14.82 -8.76
CA VAL A 24 1.71 14.80 -9.36
C VAL A 24 1.67 14.02 -10.66
N SER A 25 2.63 14.28 -11.53
CA SER A 25 2.83 13.50 -12.75
C SER A 25 4.31 13.23 -12.96
N TYR A 26 4.61 12.08 -13.53
CA TYR A 26 5.99 11.66 -13.86
C TYR A 26 6.00 10.81 -15.12
N LYS A 27 7.16 10.71 -15.74
CA LYS A 27 7.35 9.93 -16.97
C LYS A 27 7.49 8.45 -16.67
N SER A 28 6.87 7.63 -17.54
CA SER A 28 6.99 6.18 -17.58
C SER A 28 7.20 5.78 -19.05
N GLY A 29 8.45 5.71 -19.49
CA GLY A 29 8.78 5.66 -20.92
C GLY A 29 8.24 6.90 -21.63
N ASP A 30 7.51 6.69 -22.73
CA ASP A 30 6.89 7.78 -23.49
C ASP A 30 5.59 8.31 -22.85
N ASP A 31 5.03 7.55 -21.91
CA ASP A 31 3.79 7.89 -21.21
C ASP A 31 4.00 8.88 -20.04
N THR A 32 2.90 9.43 -19.55
CA THR A 32 2.84 10.20 -18.32
C THR A 32 1.85 9.56 -17.36
N VAL A 33 2.33 9.21 -16.15
CA VAL A 33 1.50 8.69 -15.08
C VAL A 33 1.02 9.83 -14.21
N GLN A 34 -0.28 9.86 -13.92
CA GLN A 34 -0.87 10.74 -12.90
C GLN A 34 -0.89 9.98 -11.58
N SER A 35 -0.70 10.68 -10.47
CA SER A 35 -0.72 10.09 -9.12
C SER A 35 -1.09 11.15 -8.10
N VAL A 36 -1.42 10.73 -6.89
CA VAL A 36 -1.61 11.62 -5.76
C VAL A 36 -0.50 11.37 -4.74
N LEU A 37 0.29 12.39 -4.45
CA LEU A 37 1.34 12.34 -3.44
C LEU A 37 0.82 12.93 -2.13
N TYR A 38 0.86 12.12 -1.08
CA TYR A 38 0.57 12.51 0.28
C TYR A 38 1.88 12.71 1.04
N THR A 39 2.02 13.83 1.72
CA THR A 39 3.25 14.19 2.43
C THR A 39 2.95 14.40 3.91
N PRO A 40 3.69 13.73 4.81
CA PRO A 40 3.58 13.94 6.24
C PRO A 40 3.95 15.37 6.62
N GLU A 41 3.49 15.80 7.78
CA GLU A 41 3.98 17.01 8.38
C GLU A 41 5.41 16.87 8.90
N GLY A 42 6.11 18.00 8.95
CA GLY A 42 7.47 18.06 9.46
C GLY A 42 8.53 18.22 8.38
N LYS A 43 9.78 18.09 8.79
CA LYS A 43 10.91 18.45 7.91
C LYS A 43 11.48 17.26 7.13
N GLY A 44 11.03 16.01 7.35
CA GLY A 44 11.61 14.84 6.70
C GLY A 44 13.15 14.71 6.86
N PRO A 45 13.83 13.86 6.10
CA PRO A 45 13.26 12.97 5.12
C PRO A 45 12.48 11.81 5.75
N PHE A 46 11.40 11.39 5.09
CA PHE A 46 10.49 10.33 5.52
C PHE A 46 10.68 9.06 4.67
N PRO A 47 10.35 7.87 5.16
CA PRO A 47 10.24 6.70 4.29
C PRO A 47 9.16 6.91 3.22
N GLY A 48 9.33 6.31 2.03
CA GLY A 48 8.39 6.39 0.93
C GLY A 48 7.57 5.10 0.78
N ILE A 49 6.31 5.20 0.36
CA ILE A 49 5.46 4.04 0.06
C ILE A 49 4.72 4.27 -1.26
N VAL A 50 4.84 3.32 -2.19
CA VAL A 50 3.97 3.22 -3.37
C VAL A 50 2.67 2.52 -2.95
N VAL A 51 1.54 3.20 -3.15
CA VAL A 51 0.20 2.71 -2.80
C VAL A 51 -0.55 2.36 -4.08
N ILE A 52 -0.99 1.09 -4.21
CA ILE A 52 -1.51 0.54 -5.45
C ILE A 52 -2.97 0.15 -5.26
N HIS A 53 -3.82 0.72 -6.12
CA HIS A 53 -5.27 0.59 -6.05
C HIS A 53 -5.79 -0.81 -6.43
N GLU A 54 -7.00 -1.12 -6.01
CA GLU A 54 -7.75 -2.30 -6.47
C GLU A 54 -8.19 -2.15 -7.95
N TRP A 55 -8.89 -3.14 -8.46
CA TRP A 55 -9.36 -3.21 -9.85
C TRP A 55 -10.38 -2.13 -10.25
N PHE A 56 -10.94 -1.38 -9.28
CA PHE A 56 -11.81 -0.22 -9.57
C PHE A 56 -11.05 1.03 -10.02
N GLY A 57 -9.73 1.10 -9.83
CA GLY A 57 -8.93 2.28 -10.11
C GLY A 57 -8.58 3.07 -8.85
N LEU A 58 -7.94 4.22 -9.01
CA LEU A 58 -7.55 5.09 -7.89
C LEU A 58 -8.77 5.80 -7.31
N ASP A 59 -9.59 5.06 -6.59
CA ASP A 59 -10.80 5.51 -5.92
C ASP A 59 -10.52 6.26 -4.59
N ASP A 60 -11.57 6.77 -3.97
CA ASP A 60 -11.43 7.53 -2.73
C ASP A 60 -11.02 6.64 -1.54
N TRP A 61 -11.37 5.35 -1.55
CA TRP A 61 -10.93 4.43 -0.51
C TRP A 61 -9.40 4.23 -0.55
N THR A 62 -8.83 4.00 -1.74
CA THR A 62 -7.37 3.88 -1.91
C THR A 62 -6.65 5.18 -1.52
N LYS A 63 -7.20 6.34 -1.91
CA LYS A 63 -6.67 7.65 -1.50
C LYS A 63 -6.70 7.84 0.01
N GLU A 64 -7.75 7.37 0.68
CA GLU A 64 -7.85 7.40 2.14
C GLU A 64 -6.76 6.54 2.79
N GLN A 65 -6.47 5.34 2.26
CA GLN A 65 -5.38 4.51 2.79
C GLN A 65 -4.01 5.21 2.64
N ALA A 66 -3.76 5.87 1.49
CA ALA A 66 -2.55 6.66 1.29
C ALA A 66 -2.45 7.86 2.26
N SER A 67 -3.57 8.53 2.53
CA SER A 67 -3.63 9.60 3.54
C SER A 67 -3.30 9.09 4.94
N LYS A 68 -3.89 7.96 5.36
CA LYS A 68 -3.60 7.32 6.65
C LYS A 68 -2.12 6.96 6.80
N LEU A 69 -1.48 6.46 5.73
CA LEU A 69 -0.04 6.18 5.74
C LEU A 69 0.76 7.47 5.91
N SER A 70 0.33 8.56 5.28
CA SER A 70 0.98 9.85 5.44
C SER A 70 0.84 10.41 6.86
N ASP A 71 -0.31 10.28 7.49
CA ASP A 71 -0.53 10.65 8.89
C ASP A 71 0.38 9.84 9.85
N LEU A 72 0.79 8.64 9.44
CA LEU A 72 1.74 7.79 10.16
C LEU A 72 3.21 8.13 9.88
N GLY A 73 3.51 9.12 9.04
CA GLY A 73 4.87 9.60 8.79
C GLY A 73 5.53 9.01 7.53
N TYR A 74 4.77 8.54 6.56
CA TYR A 74 5.28 8.05 5.27
C TYR A 74 4.92 9.01 4.14
N VAL A 75 5.83 9.29 3.21
CA VAL A 75 5.45 9.90 1.92
C VAL A 75 4.78 8.83 1.09
N ALA A 76 3.46 8.94 0.88
CA ALA A 76 2.66 7.94 0.19
C ALA A 76 2.29 8.41 -1.22
N LEU A 77 2.67 7.65 -2.24
CA LEU A 77 2.36 7.90 -3.64
C LEU A 77 1.25 6.94 -4.09
N ALA A 78 0.02 7.42 -4.17
CA ALA A 78 -1.11 6.67 -4.71
C ALA A 78 -1.07 6.73 -6.25
N ILE A 79 -0.61 5.63 -6.87
CA ILE A 79 -0.42 5.53 -8.32
C ILE A 79 -1.75 5.29 -9.04
N ASP A 80 -1.94 5.92 -10.21
CA ASP A 80 -3.07 5.68 -11.09
C ASP A 80 -2.65 4.89 -12.35
N LEU A 81 -2.92 3.58 -12.32
CA LEU A 81 -2.64 2.69 -13.45
C LEU A 81 -3.66 2.83 -14.59
N TYR A 82 -4.79 3.52 -14.36
CA TYR A 82 -5.90 3.64 -15.30
C TYR A 82 -6.00 5.00 -15.98
N ARG A 83 -5.00 5.87 -15.77
CA ARG A 83 -4.93 7.19 -16.44
C ARG A 83 -6.17 8.06 -16.21
N GLY A 84 -6.58 8.19 -14.94
CA GLY A 84 -7.71 9.02 -14.51
C GLY A 84 -9.07 8.34 -14.54
N LYS A 85 -9.13 7.06 -14.90
CA LYS A 85 -10.40 6.33 -14.93
C LYS A 85 -10.63 5.60 -13.60
N VAL A 86 -11.87 5.67 -13.12
CA VAL A 86 -12.35 4.93 -11.95
C VAL A 86 -13.65 4.23 -12.36
N ALA A 87 -13.70 2.92 -12.21
CA ALA A 87 -14.88 2.13 -12.51
C ALA A 87 -15.99 2.37 -11.48
N THR A 88 -17.21 2.36 -11.94
CA THR A 88 -18.42 2.46 -11.11
C THR A 88 -19.17 1.14 -11.01
N THR A 89 -18.87 0.21 -11.91
CA THR A 89 -19.46 -1.13 -11.98
C THR A 89 -18.38 -2.21 -12.10
N PRO A 90 -18.67 -3.47 -11.69
CA PRO A 90 -17.74 -4.58 -11.89
C PRO A 90 -17.34 -4.81 -13.35
N ASP A 91 -18.25 -4.61 -14.30
CA ASP A 91 -17.98 -4.79 -15.74
C ASP A 91 -16.97 -3.76 -16.23
N GLU A 92 -17.16 -2.48 -15.87
CA GLU A 92 -16.17 -1.43 -16.15
C GLU A 92 -14.81 -1.72 -15.51
N ALA A 93 -14.80 -2.23 -14.27
CA ALA A 93 -13.57 -2.59 -13.57
C ALA A 93 -12.84 -3.72 -14.30
N HIS A 94 -13.55 -4.74 -14.80
CA HIS A 94 -12.97 -5.80 -15.61
C HIS A 94 -12.39 -5.28 -16.93
N GLU A 95 -13.07 -4.36 -17.60
CA GLU A 95 -12.55 -3.75 -18.83
C GLU A 95 -11.28 -2.93 -18.57
N LEU A 96 -11.29 -2.09 -17.52
CA LEU A 96 -10.14 -1.28 -17.16
C LEU A 96 -8.93 -2.17 -16.80
N MET A 97 -9.14 -3.21 -15.98
CA MET A 97 -8.09 -4.12 -15.57
C MET A 97 -7.48 -4.85 -16.78
N ARG A 98 -8.31 -5.39 -17.68
CA ARG A 98 -7.83 -6.04 -18.91
C ARG A 98 -7.15 -5.09 -19.90
N GLY A 99 -7.51 -3.79 -19.83
CA GLY A 99 -6.94 -2.73 -20.64
C GLY A 99 -5.56 -2.24 -20.18
N VAL A 100 -4.98 -2.80 -19.11
CA VAL A 100 -3.62 -2.50 -18.66
C VAL A 100 -2.66 -3.56 -19.16
N PRO A 101 -1.82 -3.28 -20.18
CA PRO A 101 -0.76 -4.20 -20.59
C PRO A 101 0.23 -4.42 -19.43
N GLU A 102 0.64 -5.66 -19.24
CA GLU A 102 1.51 -6.05 -18.12
C GLU A 102 2.86 -5.29 -18.13
N ASP A 103 3.47 -5.13 -19.29
CA ASP A 103 4.72 -4.38 -19.47
C ASP A 103 4.57 -2.90 -19.11
N ARG A 104 3.41 -2.30 -19.43
CA ARG A 104 3.09 -0.93 -19.02
C ARG A 104 2.93 -0.82 -17.52
N ALA A 105 2.18 -1.76 -16.90
CA ALA A 105 2.01 -1.76 -15.45
C ALA A 105 3.37 -1.84 -14.72
N LYS A 106 4.23 -2.78 -15.12
CA LYS A 106 5.58 -2.93 -14.56
C LYS A 106 6.43 -1.68 -14.72
N ARG A 107 6.39 -1.05 -15.90
CA ARG A 107 7.11 0.20 -16.16
C ARG A 107 6.57 1.36 -15.33
N ASP A 108 5.24 1.46 -15.16
CA ASP A 108 4.61 2.51 -14.37
C ASP A 108 4.95 2.36 -12.88
N LEU A 109 4.98 1.13 -12.37
CA LEU A 109 5.37 0.82 -10.99
C LEU A 109 6.85 1.14 -10.73
N HIS A 110 7.75 0.77 -11.64
CA HIS A 110 9.15 1.17 -11.57
C HIS A 110 9.31 2.70 -11.54
N ALA A 111 8.62 3.38 -12.45
CA ALA A 111 8.66 4.85 -12.52
C ALA A 111 8.11 5.52 -11.24
N ALA A 112 7.14 4.89 -10.56
CA ALA A 112 6.63 5.37 -9.27
C ALA A 112 7.69 5.30 -8.17
N VAL A 113 8.43 4.19 -8.09
CA VAL A 113 9.55 4.04 -7.14
C VAL A 113 10.64 5.08 -7.43
N GLU A 114 11.05 5.22 -8.68
CA GLU A 114 12.04 6.21 -9.07
C GLU A 114 11.56 7.65 -8.80
N PHE A 115 10.28 7.95 -9.05
CA PHE A 115 9.71 9.26 -8.72
C PHE A 115 9.80 9.54 -7.22
N LEU A 116 9.49 8.59 -6.34
CA LEU A 116 9.67 8.76 -4.89
C LEU A 116 11.12 9.05 -4.52
N LYS A 117 12.09 8.38 -5.16
CA LYS A 117 13.53 8.63 -4.91
C LYS A 117 13.98 10.03 -5.31
N THR A 118 13.28 10.71 -6.22
CA THR A 118 13.59 12.10 -6.61
C THR A 118 13.09 13.14 -5.61
N GLN A 119 12.18 12.77 -4.69
CA GLN A 119 11.61 13.71 -3.73
C GLN A 119 12.62 14.01 -2.61
N SER A 120 12.96 15.28 -2.41
CA SER A 120 13.97 15.72 -1.43
C SER A 120 13.62 15.38 0.02
N ASN A 121 12.34 15.12 0.31
CA ASN A 121 11.84 14.74 1.63
C ASN A 121 11.64 13.23 1.79
N VAL A 122 12.16 12.39 0.86
CA VAL A 122 12.07 10.93 0.92
C VAL A 122 13.43 10.31 1.22
N LYS A 123 13.47 9.33 2.13
CA LYS A 123 14.63 8.46 2.37
C LYS A 123 14.70 7.44 1.25
N THR A 124 15.66 7.59 0.34
CA THR A 124 15.78 6.77 -0.87
C THR A 124 16.12 5.30 -0.63
N ASP A 125 16.64 4.98 0.56
CA ASP A 125 16.97 3.64 1.06
C ASP A 125 15.84 3.02 1.92
N ARG A 126 14.70 3.70 2.06
CA ARG A 126 13.55 3.31 2.88
C ARG A 126 12.26 3.45 2.08
N ILE A 127 12.13 2.66 1.03
CA ILE A 127 10.95 2.64 0.17
C ILE A 127 10.26 1.29 0.28
N GLY A 128 8.93 1.33 0.42
CA GLY A 128 8.06 0.18 0.42
C GLY A 128 6.96 0.27 -0.63
N SER A 129 6.21 -0.82 -0.77
CA SER A 129 4.98 -0.90 -1.55
C SER A 129 3.85 -1.51 -0.73
N ILE A 130 2.63 -1.14 -1.05
CA ILE A 130 1.41 -1.72 -0.52
C ILE A 130 0.33 -1.70 -1.57
N GLY A 131 -0.44 -2.78 -1.66
CA GLY A 131 -1.57 -2.84 -2.57
C GLY A 131 -2.63 -3.84 -2.11
N TRP A 132 -3.82 -3.73 -2.70
CA TRP A 132 -4.98 -4.56 -2.38
C TRP A 132 -5.55 -5.19 -3.64
N CYS A 133 -6.00 -6.45 -3.58
CA CYS A 133 -6.58 -7.16 -4.72
C CYS A 133 -5.62 -7.19 -5.92
N MET A 134 -6.02 -6.63 -7.05
CA MET A 134 -5.14 -6.41 -8.20
C MET A 134 -3.85 -5.69 -7.78
N GLY A 135 -3.97 -4.61 -7.00
CA GLY A 135 -2.84 -3.85 -6.47
C GLY A 135 -1.95 -4.66 -5.53
N GLY A 136 -2.49 -5.65 -4.82
CA GLY A 136 -1.69 -6.58 -4.00
C GLY A 136 -0.77 -7.44 -4.87
N GLY A 137 -1.25 -7.93 -6.00
CA GLY A 137 -0.41 -8.61 -6.99
C GLY A 137 0.65 -7.69 -7.58
N TYR A 138 0.29 -6.46 -7.92
CA TYR A 138 1.25 -5.46 -8.39
C TYR A 138 2.25 -5.00 -7.32
N SER A 139 1.89 -5.03 -6.02
CA SER A 139 2.85 -4.79 -4.94
C SER A 139 3.94 -5.86 -4.93
N LEU A 140 3.56 -7.13 -5.11
CA LEU A 140 4.52 -8.20 -5.29
C LEU A 140 5.39 -8.01 -6.55
N ASP A 141 4.81 -7.54 -7.67
CA ASP A 141 5.58 -7.22 -8.88
C ASP A 141 6.62 -6.13 -8.61
N VAL A 142 6.32 -5.12 -7.78
CA VAL A 142 7.33 -4.14 -7.33
C VAL A 142 8.46 -4.85 -6.58
N ALA A 143 8.15 -5.75 -5.64
CA ALA A 143 9.19 -6.48 -4.90
C ALA A 143 10.05 -7.39 -5.80
N LEU A 144 9.46 -7.92 -6.88
CA LEU A 144 10.17 -8.77 -7.86
C LEU A 144 11.11 -7.99 -8.78
N GLN A 145 10.80 -6.72 -9.09
CA GLN A 145 11.57 -5.92 -10.05
C GLN A 145 12.48 -4.87 -9.39
N GLU A 146 12.22 -4.51 -8.11
CA GLU A 146 12.96 -3.47 -7.39
C GLU A 146 13.86 -4.08 -6.29
N PRO A 147 15.11 -4.41 -6.58
CA PRO A 147 16.01 -5.04 -5.62
C PRO A 147 16.34 -4.15 -4.42
N THR A 148 16.08 -2.86 -4.50
CA THR A 148 16.26 -1.87 -3.42
C THR A 148 15.00 -1.64 -2.58
N LEU A 149 13.89 -2.32 -2.91
CA LEU A 149 12.68 -2.23 -2.10
C LEU A 149 12.94 -2.81 -0.71
N THR A 150 12.48 -2.11 0.33
CA THR A 150 12.74 -2.49 1.73
C THR A 150 11.58 -3.26 2.35
N ALA A 151 10.33 -2.90 2.01
CA ALA A 151 9.11 -3.50 2.54
C ALA A 151 8.07 -3.70 1.43
N ASP A 152 7.32 -4.79 1.50
CA ASP A 152 6.20 -5.06 0.61
C ASP A 152 5.00 -5.60 1.39
N VAL A 153 3.82 -4.99 1.21
CA VAL A 153 2.57 -5.43 1.82
C VAL A 153 1.59 -5.88 0.73
N ILE A 154 1.25 -7.17 0.78
CA ILE A 154 0.38 -7.83 -0.20
C ILE A 154 -0.96 -8.15 0.48
N ASN A 155 -2.00 -7.37 0.17
CA ASN A 155 -3.33 -7.64 0.69
C ASN A 155 -4.15 -8.38 -0.38
N TYR A 156 -4.45 -9.66 -0.12
CA TYR A 156 -5.23 -10.57 -0.98
C TYR A 156 -4.92 -10.41 -2.48
N GLY A 157 -3.65 -10.24 -2.80
CA GLY A 157 -3.16 -10.14 -4.17
C GLY A 157 -2.77 -11.48 -4.76
N HIS A 158 -2.70 -11.53 -6.10
CA HIS A 158 -2.17 -12.69 -6.80
C HIS A 158 -0.70 -12.93 -6.45
N LEU A 159 -0.29 -14.20 -6.33
CA LEU A 159 1.03 -14.60 -5.87
C LEU A 159 1.84 -15.24 -7.01
N ALA A 160 3.11 -14.85 -7.11
CA ALA A 160 4.07 -15.58 -7.94
C ALA A 160 4.42 -16.92 -7.29
N THR A 161 4.56 -17.95 -8.10
CA THR A 161 4.84 -19.31 -7.63
C THR A 161 6.18 -19.87 -8.12
N ASP A 162 6.80 -19.22 -9.11
CA ASP A 162 8.06 -19.70 -9.66
C ASP A 162 9.27 -19.27 -8.80
N SER A 163 10.13 -20.24 -8.53
CA SER A 163 11.27 -20.06 -7.63
C SER A 163 12.29 -19.03 -8.12
N ASP A 164 12.44 -18.86 -9.43
CA ASP A 164 13.47 -17.97 -9.97
C ASP A 164 13.06 -16.50 -9.83
N SER A 165 11.77 -16.22 -9.94
CA SER A 165 11.22 -14.89 -9.60
C SER A 165 11.35 -14.61 -8.12
N LEU A 166 10.95 -15.54 -7.25
CA LEU A 166 10.96 -15.34 -5.79
C LEU A 166 12.38 -15.10 -5.22
N LYS A 167 13.42 -15.66 -5.83
CA LYS A 167 14.82 -15.40 -5.44
C LYS A 167 15.21 -13.92 -5.55
N LYS A 168 14.59 -13.15 -6.45
CA LYS A 168 14.89 -11.73 -6.70
C LYS A 168 14.44 -10.83 -5.56
N ILE A 169 13.47 -11.25 -4.76
CA ILE A 169 12.91 -10.47 -3.67
C ILE A 169 13.96 -10.24 -2.59
N ASN A 170 14.21 -8.97 -2.26
CA ASN A 170 15.05 -8.55 -1.14
C ASN A 170 14.24 -7.87 -0.04
N ALA A 171 13.05 -7.37 -0.35
CA ALA A 171 12.13 -6.76 0.60
C ALA A 171 11.69 -7.75 1.69
N SER A 172 11.42 -7.22 2.89
CA SER A 172 10.60 -7.95 3.85
C SER A 172 9.14 -7.92 3.37
N ILE A 173 8.43 -9.05 3.52
CA ILE A 173 7.06 -9.19 3.03
C ILE A 173 6.09 -9.39 4.18
N LEU A 174 4.98 -8.65 4.17
CA LEU A 174 3.77 -8.95 4.91
C LEU A 174 2.67 -9.33 3.90
N GLY A 175 2.13 -10.54 4.02
CA GLY A 175 0.98 -10.98 3.25
C GLY A 175 -0.26 -11.11 4.12
N ILE A 176 -1.38 -10.55 3.66
CA ILE A 176 -2.66 -10.53 4.36
C ILE A 176 -3.72 -11.14 3.45
N PHE A 177 -4.36 -12.24 3.90
CA PHE A 177 -5.25 -13.02 3.06
C PHE A 177 -6.51 -13.46 3.80
N GLY A 178 -7.57 -13.72 3.05
CA GLY A 178 -8.81 -14.30 3.56
C GLY A 178 -8.83 -15.83 3.39
N GLY A 179 -9.27 -16.55 4.46
CA GLY A 179 -9.40 -18.01 4.43
C GLY A 179 -10.54 -18.52 3.56
N GLN A 180 -11.51 -17.65 3.23
CA GLN A 180 -12.64 -17.93 2.35
C GLN A 180 -12.48 -17.30 0.96
N ASP A 181 -11.30 -16.79 0.64
CA ASP A 181 -11.02 -16.22 -0.68
C ASP A 181 -10.89 -17.32 -1.73
N ARG A 182 -11.84 -17.35 -2.68
CA ARG A 182 -11.84 -18.33 -3.76
C ARG A 182 -10.88 -17.99 -4.90
N GLY A 183 -10.48 -16.72 -4.99
CA GLY A 183 -9.53 -16.24 -6.00
C GLY A 183 -8.08 -16.46 -5.61
N ILE A 184 -7.78 -16.49 -4.30
CA ILE A 184 -6.43 -16.68 -3.73
C ILE A 184 -6.50 -17.85 -2.73
N PRO A 185 -6.36 -19.12 -3.19
CA PRO A 185 -6.49 -20.28 -2.34
C PRO A 185 -5.46 -20.31 -1.22
N VAL A 186 -5.90 -20.69 -0.01
CA VAL A 186 -5.02 -20.80 1.18
C VAL A 186 -3.80 -21.69 0.93
N ASP A 187 -3.95 -22.75 0.16
CA ASP A 187 -2.84 -23.65 -0.17
C ASP A 187 -1.76 -22.96 -1.00
N ASP A 188 -2.14 -22.04 -1.89
CA ASP A 188 -1.18 -21.26 -2.68
C ASP A 188 -0.49 -20.21 -1.82
N VAL A 189 -1.21 -19.59 -0.89
CA VAL A 189 -0.63 -18.69 0.13
C VAL A 189 0.42 -19.41 0.98
N LYS A 190 0.10 -20.62 1.46
CA LYS A 190 1.04 -21.44 2.24
C LYS A 190 2.27 -21.88 1.44
N LYS A 191 2.09 -22.23 0.17
CA LYS A 191 3.21 -22.58 -0.72
C LYS A 191 4.13 -21.38 -0.95
N PHE A 192 3.57 -20.19 -1.17
CA PHE A 192 4.32 -18.95 -1.31
C PHE A 192 5.14 -18.66 -0.05
N GLU A 193 4.52 -18.71 1.12
CA GLU A 193 5.20 -18.52 2.41
C GLU A 193 6.34 -19.53 2.59
N GLN A 194 6.07 -20.81 2.36
CA GLN A 194 7.04 -21.89 2.50
C GLN A 194 8.24 -21.69 1.56
N SER A 195 7.99 -21.33 0.31
CA SER A 195 9.02 -21.08 -0.69
C SER A 195 9.94 -19.94 -0.27
N LEU A 196 9.38 -18.82 0.19
CA LEU A 196 10.17 -17.68 0.66
C LEU A 196 10.97 -18.02 1.91
N LYS A 197 10.38 -18.73 2.88
CA LYS A 197 11.09 -19.19 4.09
C LYS A 197 12.25 -20.13 3.76
N GLN A 198 12.07 -21.07 2.84
CA GLN A 198 13.13 -21.97 2.38
C GLN A 198 14.29 -21.22 1.71
N MET A 199 14.00 -20.07 1.07
CA MET A 199 15.01 -19.19 0.49
C MET A 199 15.64 -18.21 1.50
N GLY A 200 15.28 -18.31 2.79
CA GLY A 200 15.78 -17.41 3.83
C GLY A 200 15.24 -15.98 3.73
N LYS A 201 14.13 -15.74 3.00
CA LYS A 201 13.50 -14.43 2.87
C LYS A 201 12.69 -14.10 4.13
N LYS A 202 12.58 -12.80 4.44
CA LYS A 202 11.76 -12.32 5.54
C LYS A 202 10.32 -12.22 5.07
N VAL A 203 9.46 -13.08 5.58
CA VAL A 203 8.03 -13.14 5.23
C VAL A 203 7.20 -13.42 6.46
N ASP A 204 6.11 -12.67 6.61
CA ASP A 204 5.04 -12.88 7.60
C ASP A 204 3.71 -12.97 6.85
N ILE A 205 2.97 -14.04 7.06
CA ILE A 205 1.68 -14.29 6.41
C ILE A 205 0.59 -14.38 7.47
N VAL A 206 -0.47 -13.62 7.26
CA VAL A 206 -1.67 -13.61 8.09
C VAL A 206 -2.86 -14.06 7.26
N ILE A 207 -3.57 -15.09 7.74
CA ILE A 207 -4.79 -15.59 7.11
C ILE A 207 -5.95 -15.42 8.09
N TYR A 208 -6.96 -14.65 7.69
CA TYR A 208 -8.20 -14.47 8.43
C TYR A 208 -9.19 -15.56 8.03
N PRO A 209 -9.48 -16.55 8.88
CA PRO A 209 -10.12 -17.81 8.46
C PRO A 209 -11.52 -17.63 7.89
N ASP A 210 -12.25 -16.63 8.38
CA ASP A 210 -13.63 -16.35 7.97
C ASP A 210 -13.77 -15.20 6.97
N ALA A 211 -12.66 -14.56 6.57
CA ALA A 211 -12.66 -13.46 5.62
C ALA A 211 -12.62 -13.97 4.18
N GLY A 212 -13.38 -13.31 3.30
CA GLY A 212 -13.32 -13.49 1.85
C GLY A 212 -12.41 -12.46 1.17
N HIS A 213 -12.47 -12.41 -0.17
CA HIS A 213 -11.75 -11.40 -0.93
C HIS A 213 -12.23 -9.98 -0.61
N ARG A 214 -11.31 -8.99 -0.56
CA ARG A 214 -11.60 -7.57 -0.29
C ARG A 214 -12.24 -7.31 1.09
N PHE A 215 -11.92 -8.13 2.09
CA PHE A 215 -12.50 -7.99 3.43
C PHE A 215 -12.08 -6.71 4.18
N GLU A 216 -10.99 -6.07 3.77
CA GLU A 216 -10.52 -4.81 4.34
C GLU A 216 -11.24 -3.57 3.77
N ASN A 217 -11.85 -3.68 2.58
CA ASN A 217 -12.44 -2.53 1.90
C ASN A 217 -13.89 -2.30 2.35
N SER A 218 -14.14 -1.18 3.04
CA SER A 218 -15.47 -0.79 3.55
C SER A 218 -16.51 -0.55 2.44
N ASN A 219 -16.09 -0.36 1.18
CA ASN A 219 -16.99 -0.28 0.03
C ASN A 219 -17.51 -1.67 -0.41
N ASN A 220 -16.88 -2.76 0.06
CA ASN A 220 -17.34 -4.14 -0.16
C ASN A 220 -18.40 -4.52 0.85
N LYS A 221 -19.63 -4.04 0.68
CA LYS A 221 -20.73 -4.15 1.66
C LYS A 221 -21.01 -5.57 2.12
N ASP A 222 -20.87 -6.55 1.22
CA ASP A 222 -21.21 -7.95 1.49
C ASP A 222 -20.04 -8.74 2.12
N GLY A 223 -18.81 -8.27 1.94
CA GLY A 223 -17.60 -8.98 2.37
C GLY A 223 -16.72 -8.22 3.36
N TYR A 224 -17.03 -6.97 3.69
CA TYR A 224 -16.27 -6.18 4.65
C TYR A 224 -16.34 -6.77 6.05
N ARG A 225 -15.19 -6.92 6.70
CA ARG A 225 -15.08 -7.45 8.07
C ARG A 225 -14.31 -6.46 8.93
N ALA A 226 -15.04 -5.65 9.68
CA ALA A 226 -14.48 -4.50 10.40
C ALA A 226 -13.37 -4.87 11.38
N ASP A 227 -13.53 -5.95 12.15
CA ASP A 227 -12.56 -6.37 13.16
C ASP A 227 -11.29 -6.95 12.48
N ASP A 228 -11.46 -7.78 11.45
CA ASP A 228 -10.36 -8.34 10.68
C ASP A 228 -9.59 -7.24 9.94
N ALA A 229 -10.30 -6.27 9.34
CA ALA A 229 -9.71 -5.11 8.68
C ALA A 229 -8.91 -4.23 9.65
N ALA A 230 -9.43 -4.01 10.87
CA ALA A 230 -8.74 -3.24 11.90
C ALA A 230 -7.46 -3.94 12.38
N ASP A 231 -7.50 -5.28 12.57
CA ASP A 231 -6.30 -6.06 12.93
C ASP A 231 -5.29 -6.09 11.78
N ALA A 232 -5.73 -6.28 10.53
CA ALA A 232 -4.90 -6.24 9.33
C ALA A 232 -4.15 -4.89 9.21
N TRP A 233 -4.87 -3.78 9.39
CA TRP A 233 -4.27 -2.45 9.40
C TRP A 233 -3.25 -2.28 10.52
N LYS A 234 -3.56 -2.73 11.75
CA LYS A 234 -2.62 -2.69 12.88
C LYS A 234 -1.33 -3.46 12.60
N ARG A 235 -1.43 -4.64 11.98
CA ARG A 235 -0.26 -5.44 11.56
C ARG A 235 0.54 -4.74 10.48
N THR A 236 -0.12 -4.16 9.49
CA THR A 236 0.50 -3.34 8.45
C THR A 236 1.29 -2.18 9.05
N VAL A 237 0.68 -1.41 9.95
CA VAL A 237 1.34 -0.28 10.63
C VAL A 237 2.58 -0.73 11.41
N LYS A 238 2.45 -1.83 12.18
CA LYS A 238 3.58 -2.39 12.91
C LYS A 238 4.70 -2.85 11.97
N PHE A 239 4.36 -3.62 10.93
CA PHE A 239 5.32 -4.13 9.96
C PHE A 239 6.10 -3.02 9.26
N LEU A 240 5.39 -1.98 8.78
CA LEU A 240 6.01 -0.83 8.14
C LEU A 240 6.92 -0.06 9.10
N ALA A 241 6.51 0.12 10.36
CA ALA A 241 7.33 0.78 11.37
C ALA A 241 8.61 -0.02 11.68
N ASP A 242 8.50 -1.34 11.83
CA ASP A 242 9.64 -2.21 12.12
C ASP A 242 10.63 -2.31 10.92
N THR A 243 10.14 -2.16 9.70
CA THR A 243 10.92 -2.42 8.47
C THR A 243 11.47 -1.14 7.85
N LEU A 244 10.64 -0.10 7.72
CA LEU A 244 11.03 1.17 7.11
C LEU A 244 11.58 2.17 8.14
N GLY A 245 11.21 1.98 9.41
CA GLY A 245 11.50 2.95 10.46
C GLY A 245 10.65 4.22 10.35
N LYS A 246 10.66 5.00 11.37
CA LYS A 246 10.06 6.35 11.40
C LYS A 246 11.15 7.40 11.51
#